data_e90c1ce81543fc219227f5871829297f
#
_entry.id   e90c1ce81543fc219227f5871829297f
#
_cell.length_a   1.000
_cell.length_b   1.000
_cell.length_c   1.000
_cell.angle_alpha   90.00
_cell.angle_beta   90.00
_cell.angle_gamma   90.00
#
_symmetry.space_group_name_H-M   'P 1'
#
loop_
_entity.id
_entity.type
_entity.pdbx_description
1 polymer ?
#
loop_
_entity_poly.entity_id
_entity_poly.type
_entity_poly.pdbx_seq_one_letter_code
_entity_poly.pdbx_strand_id
1 'polypeptide(L)'
;MIIVMKPEATVQDLEHLSDSLKAKGMNVNISKGKERTLVGAIGDERVLSDVPLGAFPGVESVHKILQPFKLVSREFKKTDTVITFSNGVTIGGPEIQVMAGPCAVESEEQLLYIAERVKKAGAKILRGGAFKPRTSPYTFQGLGEEGLVHLAKAREQTGLLVITELMDPRDLPPMMKYTDIIQIGARNMQNFRLLFEVGEVNKPVLLKRGLSATIKEFLMAAEYIASRGNQEIILCERGIRTFETMTRNTLDLNAVPVLKSLTHLPVLVDPSHGTGRWDLVIPMARAGVAAGCDALMVEVHNNPEQAFSDGEESLIPDKFDQLMGEVRKVAQAVGRIVV
;
A
#
# COMPACT_ATOMS: atom_id res chain seq x y z
N MET A 1 -18.19 8.80 12.25
CA MET A 1 -19.43 9.32 11.60
C MET A 1 -19.04 10.01 10.32
N ILE A 2 -19.82 9.86 9.24
CA ILE A 2 -19.64 10.62 8.00
C ILE A 2 -20.81 11.58 7.84
N ILE A 3 -20.50 12.84 7.58
CA ILE A 3 -21.46 13.90 7.31
C ILE A 3 -21.28 14.30 5.84
N VAL A 4 -22.35 14.18 5.06
CA VAL A 4 -22.37 14.56 3.64
C VAL A 4 -22.86 15.99 3.56
N MET A 5 -22.09 16.84 2.90
CA MET A 5 -22.47 18.23 2.65
C MET A 5 -23.22 18.33 1.32
N LYS A 6 -24.15 19.26 1.26
CA LYS A 6 -24.85 19.62 0.02
C LYS A 6 -23.86 20.19 -1.00
N PRO A 7 -24.13 20.09 -2.30
CA PRO A 7 -23.26 20.67 -3.34
C PRO A 7 -23.05 22.19 -3.19
N GLU A 8 -24.06 22.88 -2.72
CA GLU A 8 -24.06 24.32 -2.48
C GLU A 8 -23.51 24.76 -1.12
N ALA A 9 -23.05 23.84 -0.29
CA ALA A 9 -22.48 24.15 1.03
C ALA A 9 -21.28 25.09 0.90
N THR A 10 -21.30 26.17 1.68
CA THR A 10 -20.24 27.18 1.68
C THR A 10 -19.04 26.76 2.52
N VAL A 11 -17.91 27.49 2.36
CA VAL A 11 -16.74 27.32 3.22
C VAL A 11 -17.09 27.63 4.68
N GLN A 12 -17.95 28.63 4.92
CA GLN A 12 -18.41 29.00 6.26
C GLN A 12 -19.24 27.89 6.92
N ASP A 13 -20.06 27.16 6.16
CA ASP A 13 -20.82 26.02 6.68
C ASP A 13 -19.89 24.90 7.12
N LEU A 14 -18.84 24.62 6.33
CA LEU A 14 -17.82 23.63 6.65
C LEU A 14 -17.02 24.00 7.89
N GLU A 15 -16.60 25.25 8.03
CA GLU A 15 -15.87 25.76 9.18
C GLU A 15 -16.74 25.68 10.45
N HIS A 16 -17.97 26.15 10.39
CA HIS A 16 -18.92 26.10 11.50
C HIS A 16 -19.17 24.65 11.98
N LEU A 17 -19.39 23.71 11.05
CA LEU A 17 -19.55 22.29 11.39
C LEU A 17 -18.27 21.72 11.99
N SER A 18 -17.11 22.01 11.39
CA SER A 18 -15.80 21.51 11.85
C SER A 18 -15.50 22.01 13.26
N ASP A 19 -15.71 23.26 13.55
CA ASP A 19 -15.45 23.85 14.86
C ASP A 19 -16.37 23.28 15.95
N SER A 20 -17.64 23.06 15.61
CA SER A 20 -18.59 22.41 16.50
C SER A 20 -18.17 20.96 16.83
N LEU A 21 -17.71 20.20 15.82
CA LEU A 21 -17.22 18.84 16.03
C LEU A 21 -15.93 18.81 16.86
N LYS A 22 -14.98 19.72 16.59
CA LYS A 22 -13.74 19.86 17.37
C LYS A 22 -14.02 20.25 18.82
N ALA A 23 -14.95 21.15 19.07
CA ALA A 23 -15.39 21.55 20.41
C ALA A 23 -15.93 20.36 21.23
N LYS A 24 -16.45 19.33 20.57
CA LYS A 24 -16.87 18.05 21.18
C LYS A 24 -15.75 17.01 21.26
N GLY A 25 -14.50 17.39 20.99
CA GLY A 25 -13.34 16.48 21.08
C GLY A 25 -13.18 15.55 19.88
N MET A 26 -13.88 15.82 18.75
CA MET A 26 -13.75 15.03 17.53
C MET A 26 -12.59 15.54 16.68
N ASN A 27 -11.83 14.61 16.08
CA ASN A 27 -10.97 14.94 14.96
C ASN A 27 -11.81 15.05 13.69
N VAL A 28 -11.54 16.09 12.89
CA VAL A 28 -12.31 16.36 11.67
C VAL A 28 -11.42 16.20 10.45
N ASN A 29 -11.85 15.39 9.50
CA ASN A 29 -11.21 15.22 8.21
C ASN A 29 -12.21 15.60 7.10
N ILE A 30 -11.77 16.43 6.14
CA ILE A 30 -12.61 16.93 5.04
C ILE A 30 -12.09 16.37 3.73
N SER A 31 -12.94 15.62 3.03
CA SER A 31 -12.67 15.12 1.68
C SER A 31 -13.54 15.87 0.67
N LYS A 32 -12.90 16.63 -0.22
CA LYS A 32 -13.58 17.35 -1.30
C LYS A 32 -13.63 16.47 -2.56
N GLY A 33 -14.81 15.94 -2.88
CA GLY A 33 -15.06 15.25 -4.16
C GLY A 33 -15.47 16.26 -5.25
N LYS A 34 -15.60 15.76 -6.50
CA LYS A 34 -16.05 16.57 -7.64
C LYS A 34 -17.50 17.07 -7.47
N GLU A 35 -18.35 16.27 -6.85
CA GLU A 35 -19.78 16.55 -6.72
C GLU A 35 -20.18 16.93 -5.30
N ARG A 36 -19.49 16.43 -4.28
CA ARG A 36 -19.84 16.59 -2.86
C ARG A 36 -18.61 16.66 -1.96
N THR A 37 -18.77 17.37 -0.84
CA THR A 37 -17.79 17.39 0.24
C THR A 37 -18.27 16.46 1.36
N LEU A 38 -17.35 15.63 1.87
CA LEU A 38 -17.59 14.74 2.99
C LEU A 38 -16.79 15.22 4.20
N VAL A 39 -17.43 15.23 5.36
CA VAL A 39 -16.79 15.56 6.64
C VAL A 39 -16.78 14.30 7.51
N GLY A 40 -15.58 13.75 7.76
CA GLY A 40 -15.36 12.64 8.66
C GLY A 40 -15.19 13.14 10.09
N ALA A 41 -16.13 12.80 10.99
CA ALA A 41 -15.99 13.03 12.42
C ALA A 41 -15.44 11.75 13.09
N ILE A 42 -14.20 11.85 13.60
CA ILE A 42 -13.44 10.72 14.15
C ILE A 42 -13.29 10.93 15.65
N GLY A 43 -13.71 9.95 16.43
CA GLY A 43 -13.67 10.00 17.89
C GLY A 43 -14.80 9.17 18.51
N ASP A 44 -15.09 9.42 19.76
CA ASP A 44 -16.22 8.77 20.46
C ASP A 44 -17.55 9.36 19.98
N GLU A 45 -18.26 8.63 19.12
CA GLU A 45 -19.53 9.10 18.53
C GLU A 45 -20.64 9.30 19.58
N ARG A 46 -20.49 8.76 20.80
CA ARG A 46 -21.47 8.94 21.89
C ARG A 46 -21.57 10.41 22.31
N VAL A 47 -20.51 11.19 22.20
CA VAL A 47 -20.51 12.63 22.52
C VAL A 47 -21.32 13.46 21.53
N LEU A 48 -21.69 12.88 20.39
CA LEU A 48 -22.50 13.51 19.35
C LEU A 48 -23.97 13.05 19.38
N SER A 49 -24.36 12.19 20.35
CA SER A 49 -25.73 11.64 20.41
C SER A 49 -26.83 12.71 20.47
N ASP A 50 -26.54 13.80 21.16
CA ASP A 50 -27.49 14.89 21.41
C ASP A 50 -27.24 16.12 20.48
N VAL A 51 -26.32 16.01 19.54
CA VAL A 51 -26.01 17.07 18.59
C VAL A 51 -26.87 16.87 17.34
N PRO A 52 -27.74 17.82 16.97
CA PRO A 52 -28.58 17.69 15.79
C PRO A 52 -27.78 18.00 14.50
N LEU A 53 -26.82 17.12 14.17
CA LEU A 53 -25.89 17.35 13.06
C LEU A 53 -26.60 17.56 11.71
N GLY A 54 -27.76 16.92 11.52
CA GLY A 54 -28.58 17.11 10.31
C GLY A 54 -29.21 18.50 10.18
N ALA A 55 -29.23 19.30 11.26
CA ALA A 55 -29.77 20.66 11.26
C ALA A 55 -28.68 21.71 10.96
N PHE A 56 -27.41 21.35 10.86
CA PHE A 56 -26.34 22.29 10.52
C PHE A 56 -26.49 22.79 9.08
N PRO A 57 -26.23 24.09 8.82
CA PRO A 57 -26.26 24.64 7.47
C PRO A 57 -25.34 23.83 6.53
N GLY A 58 -25.80 23.61 5.32
CA GLY A 58 -25.03 22.86 4.31
C GLY A 58 -24.94 21.36 4.53
N VAL A 59 -25.47 20.77 5.62
CA VAL A 59 -25.51 19.32 5.81
C VAL A 59 -26.66 18.72 5.01
N GLU A 60 -26.37 17.67 4.22
CA GLU A 60 -27.36 16.88 3.49
C GLU A 60 -27.81 15.65 4.27
N SER A 61 -26.84 14.89 4.78
CA SER A 61 -27.13 13.67 5.55
C SER A 61 -26.00 13.32 6.53
N VAL A 62 -26.35 12.56 7.56
CA VAL A 62 -25.43 12.08 8.60
C VAL A 62 -25.51 10.57 8.68
N HIS A 63 -24.35 9.91 8.49
CA HIS A 63 -24.26 8.44 8.51
C HIS A 63 -23.40 7.98 9.68
N LYS A 64 -23.98 7.16 10.56
CA LYS A 64 -23.21 6.43 11.58
C LYS A 64 -22.45 5.31 10.87
N ILE A 65 -21.14 5.24 11.07
CA ILE A 65 -20.33 4.19 10.47
C ILE A 65 -20.33 2.98 11.39
N LEU A 66 -20.83 1.87 10.90
CA LEU A 66 -20.84 0.60 11.61
C LEU A 66 -19.45 -0.03 11.72
N GLN A 67 -18.54 0.32 10.80
CA GLN A 67 -17.16 -0.15 10.79
C GLN A 67 -16.28 0.67 11.74
N PRO A 68 -15.31 0.03 12.46
CA PRO A 68 -14.40 0.74 13.36
C PRO A 68 -13.38 1.62 12.64
N PHE A 69 -13.10 1.37 11.35
CA PHE A 69 -12.30 2.20 10.45
C PHE A 69 -13.23 3.11 9.65
N LYS A 70 -12.85 4.38 9.46
CA LYS A 70 -13.70 5.42 8.88
C LYS A 70 -13.08 6.02 7.62
N LEU A 71 -11.91 6.62 7.74
CA LEU A 71 -11.24 7.32 6.63
C LEU A 71 -10.88 6.40 5.47
N VAL A 72 -10.51 5.16 5.78
CA VAL A 72 -10.18 4.15 4.76
C VAL A 72 -11.41 3.37 4.27
N SER A 73 -12.60 3.65 4.82
CA SER A 73 -13.83 2.94 4.50
C SER A 73 -14.39 3.33 3.13
N ARG A 74 -14.98 2.37 2.42
CA ARG A 74 -15.79 2.60 1.22
C ARG A 74 -17.01 3.51 1.50
N GLU A 75 -17.46 3.57 2.75
CA GLU A 75 -18.53 4.48 3.16
C GLU A 75 -18.06 5.93 3.13
N PHE A 76 -16.80 6.20 3.50
CA PHE A 76 -16.20 7.53 3.46
C PHE A 76 -15.95 8.00 2.03
N LYS A 77 -15.43 7.13 1.15
CA LYS A 77 -15.14 7.46 -0.24
C LYS A 77 -15.66 6.35 -1.16
N LYS A 78 -16.68 6.67 -1.96
CA LYS A 78 -17.32 5.69 -2.86
C LYS A 78 -16.48 5.33 -4.08
N THR A 79 -15.67 6.28 -4.57
CA THR A 79 -14.75 6.08 -5.70
C THR A 79 -13.42 5.50 -5.23
N ASP A 80 -12.77 4.70 -6.07
CA ASP A 80 -11.45 4.17 -5.79
C ASP A 80 -10.42 5.30 -5.61
N THR A 81 -9.47 5.10 -4.71
CA THR A 81 -8.31 5.98 -4.59
C THR A 81 -7.33 5.63 -5.68
N VAL A 82 -6.94 6.64 -6.44
CA VAL A 82 -5.87 6.56 -7.45
C VAL A 82 -4.71 7.42 -6.96
N ILE A 83 -3.58 6.78 -6.70
CA ILE A 83 -2.33 7.44 -6.34
C ILE A 83 -1.58 7.75 -7.63
N THR A 84 -1.24 9.03 -7.85
CA THR A 84 -0.57 9.49 -9.08
C THR A 84 0.81 10.02 -8.77
N PHE A 85 1.83 9.49 -9.44
CA PHE A 85 3.21 9.92 -9.31
C PHE A 85 3.58 10.99 -10.34
N SER A 86 4.65 11.74 -10.06
CA SER A 86 5.11 12.85 -10.91
C SER A 86 5.49 12.45 -12.35
N ASN A 87 5.86 11.18 -12.55
CA ASN A 87 6.17 10.61 -13.88
C ASN A 87 4.94 10.05 -14.62
N GLY A 88 3.73 10.27 -14.09
CA GLY A 88 2.47 9.81 -14.68
C GLY A 88 2.05 8.38 -14.34
N VAL A 89 2.86 7.61 -13.63
CA VAL A 89 2.47 6.29 -13.13
C VAL A 89 1.34 6.43 -12.12
N THR A 90 0.33 5.55 -12.19
CA THR A 90 -0.81 5.53 -11.26
C THR A 90 -0.97 4.16 -10.63
N ILE A 91 -1.44 4.11 -9.37
CA ILE A 91 -1.83 2.87 -8.66
C ILE A 91 -3.28 3.02 -8.20
N GLY A 92 -4.12 2.01 -8.46
CA GLY A 92 -5.57 2.04 -8.17
C GLY A 92 -6.44 2.49 -9.35
N GLY A 93 -5.81 2.84 -10.50
CA GLY A 93 -6.48 3.13 -11.76
C GLY A 93 -6.77 1.86 -12.60
N PRO A 94 -7.08 2.02 -13.89
CA PRO A 94 -7.35 0.90 -14.79
C PRO A 94 -6.11 0.03 -15.06
N GLU A 95 -4.93 0.59 -14.92
CA GLU A 95 -3.66 -0.09 -15.13
C GLU A 95 -3.20 -0.82 -13.86
N ILE A 96 -2.87 -2.11 -13.99
CA ILE A 96 -2.26 -2.90 -12.92
C ILE A 96 -0.75 -2.67 -12.95
N GLN A 97 -0.19 -2.17 -11.86
CA GLN A 97 1.24 -1.95 -11.74
C GLN A 97 1.98 -3.19 -11.26
N VAL A 98 3.22 -3.35 -11.72
CA VAL A 98 4.11 -4.40 -11.22
C VAL A 98 5.34 -3.77 -10.59
N MET A 99 5.53 -4.04 -9.29
CA MET A 99 6.70 -3.68 -8.52
C MET A 99 7.66 -4.87 -8.51
N ALA A 100 8.85 -4.71 -9.05
CA ALA A 100 9.79 -5.82 -9.19
C ALA A 100 11.21 -5.41 -8.81
N GLY A 101 12.00 -6.37 -8.30
CA GLY A 101 13.39 -6.13 -7.91
C GLY A 101 13.86 -7.10 -6.82
N PRO A 102 15.09 -6.96 -6.32
CA PRO A 102 15.67 -7.92 -5.38
C PRO A 102 15.05 -7.80 -3.99
N CYS A 103 15.06 -8.90 -3.24
CA CYS A 103 14.65 -8.88 -1.83
C CYS A 103 15.49 -7.87 -1.04
N ALA A 104 16.81 -7.92 -1.18
CA ALA A 104 17.77 -7.01 -0.59
C ALA A 104 18.59 -6.29 -1.67
N VAL A 105 18.96 -5.05 -1.42
CA VAL A 105 20.01 -4.37 -2.18
C VAL A 105 21.35 -4.90 -1.68
N GLU A 106 22.09 -5.59 -2.54
CA GLU A 106 23.35 -6.27 -2.20
C GLU A 106 24.58 -5.54 -2.74
N SER A 107 24.43 -4.92 -3.93
CA SER A 107 25.42 -4.05 -4.55
C SER A 107 24.77 -3.11 -5.58
N GLU A 108 25.48 -2.07 -5.96
CA GLU A 108 25.02 -1.15 -7.00
C GLU A 108 24.91 -1.85 -8.36
N GLU A 109 25.90 -2.67 -8.73
CA GLU A 109 25.94 -3.39 -10.01
C GLU A 109 24.77 -4.37 -10.14
N GLN A 110 24.51 -5.20 -9.10
CA GLN A 110 23.39 -6.11 -9.08
C GLN A 110 22.07 -5.36 -9.24
N LEU A 111 21.88 -4.29 -8.46
CA LEU A 111 20.63 -3.53 -8.46
C LEU A 111 20.35 -2.88 -9.81
N LEU A 112 21.38 -2.27 -10.45
CA LEU A 112 21.25 -1.65 -11.76
C LEU A 112 20.91 -2.67 -12.83
N TYR A 113 21.59 -3.82 -12.84
CA TYR A 113 21.29 -4.90 -13.77
C TYR A 113 19.83 -5.36 -13.63
N ILE A 114 19.37 -5.59 -12.42
CA ILE A 114 17.97 -6.02 -12.17
C ILE A 114 16.99 -4.91 -12.58
N ALA A 115 17.28 -3.65 -12.23
CA ALA A 115 16.44 -2.51 -12.57
C ALA A 115 16.23 -2.35 -14.09
N GLU A 116 17.29 -2.49 -14.88
CA GLU A 116 17.19 -2.46 -16.34
C GLU A 116 16.34 -3.63 -16.88
N ARG A 117 16.56 -4.83 -16.35
CA ARG A 117 15.82 -6.02 -16.79
C ARG A 117 14.33 -5.92 -16.48
N VAL A 118 13.97 -5.52 -15.25
CA VAL A 118 12.56 -5.41 -14.87
C VAL A 118 11.86 -4.25 -15.58
N LYS A 119 12.56 -3.14 -15.83
CA LYS A 119 12.05 -2.03 -16.66
C LYS A 119 11.76 -2.50 -18.08
N LYS A 120 12.70 -3.21 -18.71
CA LYS A 120 12.54 -3.75 -20.07
C LYS A 120 11.33 -4.67 -20.17
N ALA A 121 11.04 -5.47 -19.14
CA ALA A 121 9.87 -6.33 -19.09
C ALA A 121 8.54 -5.56 -18.90
N GLY A 122 8.60 -4.30 -18.45
CA GLY A 122 7.45 -3.40 -18.29
C GLY A 122 7.13 -3.01 -16.84
N ALA A 123 7.94 -3.40 -15.86
CA ALA A 123 7.77 -2.86 -14.50
C ALA A 123 7.99 -1.34 -14.49
N LYS A 124 7.22 -0.64 -13.63
CA LYS A 124 7.33 0.81 -13.44
C LYS A 124 7.92 1.19 -12.09
N ILE A 125 8.03 0.22 -11.19
CA ILE A 125 8.44 0.44 -9.80
C ILE A 125 9.49 -0.61 -9.44
N LEU A 126 10.68 -0.13 -9.03
CA LEU A 126 11.77 -0.96 -8.51
C LEU A 126 11.56 -1.15 -7.01
N ARG A 127 11.49 -2.40 -6.56
CA ARG A 127 11.52 -2.74 -5.15
C ARG A 127 12.90 -3.26 -4.75
N GLY A 128 13.35 -2.93 -3.54
CA GLY A 128 14.59 -3.45 -2.98
C GLY A 128 14.70 -3.07 -1.51
N GLY A 129 15.08 -4.01 -0.65
CA GLY A 129 15.27 -3.74 0.79
C GLY A 129 16.65 -3.13 1.05
N ALA A 130 16.73 -1.86 1.45
CA ALA A 130 17.94 -1.23 1.94
C ALA A 130 18.24 -1.64 3.40
N PHE A 131 17.18 -1.80 4.19
CA PHE A 131 17.19 -2.32 5.55
C PHE A 131 16.49 -3.69 5.58
N LYS A 132 16.95 -4.62 6.43
CA LYS A 132 16.38 -5.98 6.47
C LYS A 132 15.99 -6.38 7.89
N PRO A 133 14.70 -6.63 8.17
CA PRO A 133 14.25 -7.15 9.47
C PRO A 133 14.63 -8.62 9.58
N ARG A 134 15.62 -8.95 10.41
CA ARG A 134 16.12 -10.31 10.59
C ARG A 134 15.79 -10.86 11.96
N THR A 135 15.46 -12.15 12.00
CA THR A 135 15.30 -12.89 13.26
C THR A 135 16.64 -13.14 13.93
N SER A 136 17.70 -13.35 13.13
CA SER A 136 19.07 -13.55 13.64
C SER A 136 19.90 -12.27 13.42
N PRO A 137 20.64 -11.80 14.44
CA PRO A 137 21.53 -10.65 14.31
C PRO A 137 22.78 -10.93 13.47
N TYR A 138 23.05 -12.20 13.17
CA TYR A 138 24.23 -12.63 12.40
C TYR A 138 23.99 -12.69 10.89
N THR A 139 22.76 -12.54 10.43
CA THR A 139 22.44 -12.50 9.00
C THR A 139 22.59 -11.10 8.44
N PHE A 140 22.66 -10.98 7.10
CA PHE A 140 22.77 -9.70 6.41
C PHE A 140 21.64 -8.74 6.80
N GLN A 141 21.99 -7.56 7.34
CA GLN A 141 21.06 -6.57 7.88
C GLN A 141 20.62 -5.52 6.84
N GLY A 142 21.13 -5.60 5.61
CA GLY A 142 20.99 -4.59 4.57
C GLY A 142 22.17 -3.61 4.54
N LEU A 143 22.25 -2.81 3.49
CA LEU A 143 23.28 -1.77 3.32
C LEU A 143 22.93 -0.44 4.00
N GLY A 144 21.72 -0.33 4.57
CA GLY A 144 21.28 0.90 5.22
C GLY A 144 21.19 2.08 4.22
N GLU A 145 21.72 3.23 4.60
CA GLU A 145 21.68 4.44 3.76
C GLU A 145 22.43 4.27 2.43
N GLU A 146 23.51 3.49 2.38
CA GLU A 146 24.19 3.16 1.11
C GLU A 146 23.23 2.46 0.15
N GLY A 147 22.42 1.52 0.64
CA GLY A 147 21.38 0.87 -0.16
C GLY A 147 20.32 1.84 -0.69
N LEU A 148 19.97 2.87 0.08
CA LEU A 148 19.07 3.93 -0.36
C LEU A 148 19.71 4.77 -1.49
N VAL A 149 21.01 5.06 -1.39
CA VAL A 149 21.75 5.77 -2.46
C VAL A 149 21.78 4.95 -3.74
N HIS A 150 22.01 3.64 -3.66
CA HIS A 150 21.97 2.76 -4.83
C HIS A 150 20.58 2.72 -5.48
N LEU A 151 19.51 2.66 -4.68
CA LEU A 151 18.12 2.76 -5.18
C LEU A 151 17.87 4.09 -5.91
N ALA A 152 18.33 5.20 -5.36
CA ALA A 152 18.19 6.51 -5.99
C ALA A 152 18.95 6.60 -7.33
N LYS A 153 20.17 6.07 -7.40
CA LYS A 153 20.93 5.97 -8.66
C LYS A 153 20.20 5.12 -9.71
N ALA A 154 19.65 3.96 -9.29
CA ALA A 154 18.85 3.12 -10.17
C ALA A 154 17.62 3.86 -10.70
N ARG A 155 16.94 4.65 -9.85
CA ARG A 155 15.84 5.53 -10.25
C ARG A 155 16.25 6.53 -11.31
N GLU A 156 17.37 7.24 -11.09
CA GLU A 156 17.88 8.26 -12.01
C GLU A 156 18.25 7.67 -13.38
N GLN A 157 18.86 6.49 -13.41
CA GLN A 157 19.28 5.85 -14.66
C GLN A 157 18.12 5.20 -15.42
N THR A 158 17.16 4.63 -14.69
CA THR A 158 16.08 3.85 -15.31
C THR A 158 14.75 4.62 -15.44
N GLY A 159 14.51 5.64 -14.62
CA GLY A 159 13.21 6.31 -14.50
C GLY A 159 12.16 5.48 -13.77
N LEU A 160 12.52 4.33 -13.18
CA LEU A 160 11.63 3.57 -12.31
C LEU A 160 11.38 4.34 -11.00
N LEU A 161 10.17 4.29 -10.49
CA LEU A 161 9.90 4.68 -9.10
C LEU A 161 10.54 3.67 -8.14
N VAL A 162 10.85 4.12 -6.92
CA VAL A 162 11.53 3.30 -5.91
C VAL A 162 10.65 3.07 -4.69
N ILE A 163 10.56 1.81 -4.26
CA ILE A 163 9.94 1.41 -3.00
C ILE A 163 10.92 0.59 -2.15
N THR A 164 11.06 0.95 -0.88
CA THR A 164 11.85 0.19 0.10
C THR A 164 11.20 0.22 1.49
N GLU A 165 11.57 -0.73 2.36
CA GLU A 165 10.98 -0.89 3.68
C GLU A 165 11.59 0.07 4.69
N LEU A 166 10.73 0.78 5.43
CA LEU A 166 11.05 1.54 6.62
C LEU A 166 10.83 0.65 7.86
N MET A 167 11.84 0.51 8.70
CA MET A 167 11.78 -0.30 9.91
C MET A 167 11.74 0.55 11.19
N ASP A 168 12.38 1.69 11.17
CA ASP A 168 12.54 2.58 12.32
C ASP A 168 12.21 4.03 11.92
N PRO A 169 11.46 4.79 12.73
CA PRO A 169 11.18 6.21 12.44
C PRO A 169 12.43 7.07 12.23
N ARG A 170 13.56 6.69 12.84
CA ARG A 170 14.84 7.42 12.69
C ARG A 170 15.38 7.39 11.27
N ASP A 171 15.00 6.39 10.49
CA ASP A 171 15.40 6.24 9.08
C ASP A 171 14.46 7.01 8.12
N LEU A 172 13.40 7.63 8.65
CA LEU A 172 12.41 8.35 7.82
C LEU A 172 13.03 9.53 7.03
N PRO A 173 13.92 10.39 7.61
CA PRO A 173 14.52 11.48 6.85
C PRO A 173 15.30 11.04 5.60
N PRO A 174 16.23 10.06 5.62
CA PRO A 174 16.85 9.55 4.41
C PRO A 174 15.85 8.86 3.47
N MET A 175 14.85 8.16 3.99
CA MET A 175 13.78 7.56 3.16
C MET A 175 13.02 8.63 2.37
N MET A 176 12.69 9.77 2.99
CA MET A 176 12.02 10.88 2.30
C MET A 176 12.83 11.42 1.13
N LYS A 177 14.16 11.38 1.20
CA LYS A 177 15.06 11.86 0.15
C LYS A 177 15.18 10.87 -1.01
N TYR A 178 15.31 9.60 -0.72
CA TYR A 178 15.78 8.60 -1.68
C TYR A 178 14.69 7.71 -2.27
N THR A 179 13.46 7.71 -1.72
CA THR A 179 12.39 6.80 -2.16
C THR A 179 11.17 7.54 -2.69
N ASP A 180 10.31 6.87 -3.43
CA ASP A 180 9.03 7.40 -3.92
C ASP A 180 7.83 6.82 -3.15
N ILE A 181 7.97 5.60 -2.63
CA ILE A 181 6.97 4.90 -1.84
C ILE A 181 7.66 4.33 -0.59
N ILE A 182 7.06 4.51 0.58
CA ILE A 182 7.52 3.91 1.83
C ILE A 182 6.78 2.59 2.05
N GLN A 183 7.51 1.49 2.24
CA GLN A 183 6.91 0.22 2.60
C GLN A 183 6.94 0.02 4.11
N ILE A 184 5.81 -0.36 4.70
CA ILE A 184 5.72 -0.89 6.06
C ILE A 184 5.58 -2.41 5.98
N GLY A 185 6.58 -3.11 6.49
CA GLY A 185 6.61 -4.57 6.47
C GLY A 185 5.55 -5.21 7.37
N ALA A 186 5.24 -6.47 7.10
CA ALA A 186 4.21 -7.23 7.84
C ALA A 186 4.46 -7.30 9.36
N ARG A 187 5.74 -7.33 9.78
CA ARG A 187 6.11 -7.33 11.21
C ARG A 187 5.82 -6.00 11.89
N ASN A 188 5.75 -4.91 11.14
CA ASN A 188 5.50 -3.56 11.63
C ASN A 188 4.05 -3.08 11.41
N MET A 189 3.14 -3.94 10.94
CA MET A 189 1.72 -3.56 10.75
C MET A 189 1.07 -3.05 12.05
N GLN A 190 1.52 -3.54 13.20
CA GLN A 190 1.02 -3.13 14.52
C GLN A 190 1.97 -2.19 15.27
N ASN A 191 3.03 -1.70 14.62
CA ASN A 191 3.88 -0.66 15.17
C ASN A 191 3.19 0.71 14.98
N PHE A 192 2.20 0.98 15.84
CA PHE A 192 1.34 2.16 15.69
C PHE A 192 2.10 3.49 15.75
N ARG A 193 3.25 3.54 16.46
CA ARG A 193 4.09 4.72 16.42
C ARG A 193 4.69 4.95 15.04
N LEU A 194 5.23 3.91 14.42
CA LEU A 194 5.75 3.98 13.05
C LEU A 194 4.64 4.36 12.06
N LEU A 195 3.41 3.82 12.25
CA LEU A 195 2.27 4.17 11.41
C LEU A 195 1.88 5.64 11.55
N PHE A 196 1.99 6.23 12.73
CA PHE A 196 1.76 7.67 12.93
C PHE A 196 2.79 8.52 12.19
N GLU A 197 4.09 8.18 12.32
CA GLU A 197 5.16 8.92 11.65
C GLU A 197 5.00 8.93 10.12
N VAL A 198 4.71 7.77 9.51
CA VAL A 198 4.46 7.71 8.06
C VAL A 198 3.11 8.30 7.65
N GLY A 199 2.20 8.47 8.60
CA GLY A 199 0.94 9.18 8.39
C GLY A 199 1.08 10.70 8.33
N GLU A 200 2.17 11.26 8.87
CA GLU A 200 2.45 12.70 8.89
C GLU A 200 3.29 13.19 7.71
N VAL A 201 3.82 12.27 6.89
CA VAL A 201 4.60 12.63 5.70
C VAL A 201 3.76 12.58 4.43
N ASN A 202 4.12 13.44 3.48
CA ASN A 202 3.48 13.50 2.15
C ASN A 202 4.17 12.56 1.16
N LYS A 203 4.05 11.25 1.39
CA LYS A 203 4.59 10.20 0.51
C LYS A 203 3.71 8.95 0.59
N PRO A 204 3.39 8.29 -0.53
CA PRO A 204 2.59 7.07 -0.53
C PRO A 204 3.19 5.98 0.35
N VAL A 205 2.33 5.27 1.07
CA VAL A 205 2.71 4.18 1.98
C VAL A 205 2.10 2.87 1.50
N LEU A 206 2.96 1.87 1.27
CA LEU A 206 2.52 0.49 1.08
C LEU A 206 2.55 -0.22 2.43
N LEU A 207 1.38 -0.62 2.91
CA LEU A 207 1.20 -1.35 4.17
C LEU A 207 1.02 -2.84 3.88
N LYS A 208 1.94 -3.69 4.37
CA LYS A 208 1.81 -5.15 4.26
C LYS A 208 0.98 -5.73 5.41
N ARG A 209 0.04 -6.63 5.07
CA ARG A 209 -0.77 -7.36 6.05
C ARG A 209 0.11 -8.17 6.99
N GLY A 210 -0.16 -8.10 8.28
CA GLY A 210 0.52 -8.87 9.31
C GLY A 210 0.27 -10.37 9.16
N LEU A 211 1.22 -11.19 9.64
CA LEU A 211 1.25 -12.64 9.41
C LEU A 211 0.05 -13.41 9.99
N SER A 212 -0.65 -12.83 10.97
CA SER A 212 -1.85 -13.41 11.60
C SER A 212 -2.98 -12.37 11.73
N ALA A 213 -2.91 -11.29 10.90
CA ALA A 213 -3.85 -10.20 10.98
C ALA A 213 -5.15 -10.51 10.24
N THR A 214 -6.28 -10.23 10.89
CA THR A 214 -7.59 -10.19 10.24
C THR A 214 -7.68 -9.00 9.28
N ILE A 215 -8.64 -9.04 8.35
CA ILE A 215 -8.93 -7.90 7.46
C ILE A 215 -9.28 -6.63 8.27
N LYS A 216 -10.01 -6.79 9.37
CA LYS A 216 -10.38 -5.68 10.26
C LYS A 216 -9.15 -5.03 10.88
N GLU A 217 -8.22 -5.80 11.43
CA GLU A 217 -6.97 -5.29 12.01
C GLU A 217 -6.11 -4.62 10.95
N PHE A 218 -6.07 -5.16 9.74
CA PHE A 218 -5.35 -4.59 8.63
C PHE A 218 -5.90 -3.22 8.21
N LEU A 219 -7.22 -3.08 8.10
CA LEU A 219 -7.87 -1.81 7.81
C LEU A 219 -7.75 -0.81 8.98
N MET A 220 -7.75 -1.29 10.23
CA MET A 220 -7.45 -0.44 11.39
C MET A 220 -6.02 0.10 11.38
N ALA A 221 -5.04 -0.70 10.94
CA ALA A 221 -3.67 -0.22 10.78
C ALA A 221 -3.56 0.86 9.67
N ALA A 222 -4.28 0.68 8.56
CA ALA A 222 -4.37 1.71 7.52
C ALA A 222 -5.08 2.99 8.03
N GLU A 223 -6.10 2.84 8.87
CA GLU A 223 -6.79 3.96 9.53
C GLU A 223 -5.84 4.79 10.41
N TYR A 224 -4.87 4.16 11.11
CA TYR A 224 -3.84 4.87 11.86
C TYR A 224 -3.03 5.82 10.97
N ILE A 225 -2.61 5.36 9.79
CA ILE A 225 -1.89 6.20 8.82
C ILE A 225 -2.80 7.33 8.32
N ALA A 226 -4.02 6.99 7.88
CA ALA A 226 -4.97 7.96 7.34
C ALA A 226 -5.37 9.03 8.36
N SER A 227 -5.46 8.68 9.65
CA SER A 227 -5.84 9.60 10.74
C SER A 227 -4.82 10.73 10.96
N ARG A 228 -3.61 10.59 10.43
CA ARG A 228 -2.55 11.61 10.48
C ARG A 228 -2.48 12.49 9.23
N GLY A 229 -3.34 12.22 8.23
CA GLY A 229 -3.47 13.04 7.03
C GLY A 229 -3.00 12.36 5.74
N ASN A 230 -2.20 11.30 5.82
CA ASN A 230 -1.76 10.57 4.65
C ASN A 230 -2.81 9.56 4.18
N GLN A 231 -3.48 9.87 3.08
CA GLN A 231 -4.52 9.02 2.46
C GLN A 231 -3.98 8.21 1.26
N GLU A 232 -2.72 8.37 0.90
CA GLU A 232 -2.07 7.65 -0.19
C GLU A 232 -1.51 6.31 0.31
N ILE A 233 -2.42 5.37 0.60
CA ILE A 233 -2.11 4.08 1.20
C ILE A 233 -2.41 2.97 0.20
N ILE A 234 -1.49 2.02 0.05
CA ILE A 234 -1.62 0.81 -0.77
C ILE A 234 -1.64 -0.38 0.19
N LEU A 235 -2.70 -1.19 0.14
CA LEU A 235 -2.81 -2.39 0.94
C LEU A 235 -2.14 -3.56 0.24
N CYS A 236 -1.29 -4.31 0.92
CA CYS A 236 -0.58 -5.45 0.34
C CYS A 236 -0.96 -6.76 1.04
N GLU A 237 -1.70 -7.62 0.33
CA GLU A 237 -1.87 -9.02 0.72
C GLU A 237 -0.61 -9.81 0.36
N ARG A 238 0.02 -10.45 1.35
CA ARG A 238 1.30 -11.16 1.24
C ARG A 238 1.30 -12.55 1.87
N GLY A 239 0.13 -13.07 2.14
CA GLY A 239 -0.07 -14.33 2.84
C GLY A 239 -0.12 -14.19 4.36
N ILE A 240 -0.83 -15.11 4.97
CA ILE A 240 -0.96 -15.26 6.42
C ILE A 240 -0.45 -16.63 6.85
N ARG A 241 -0.02 -16.76 8.10
CA ARG A 241 0.33 -18.04 8.71
C ARG A 241 -0.94 -18.84 8.97
N THR A 242 -0.92 -20.09 8.52
CA THR A 242 -1.97 -21.07 8.80
C THR A 242 -1.32 -22.38 9.26
N PHE A 243 -2.10 -23.43 9.36
CA PHE A 243 -1.60 -24.78 9.64
C PHE A 243 -0.85 -25.41 8.45
N GLU A 244 -1.01 -24.85 7.22
CA GLU A 244 -0.35 -25.37 6.01
C GLU A 244 1.15 -25.04 6.02
N THR A 245 1.97 -26.01 5.65
CA THR A 245 3.44 -25.92 5.70
C THR A 245 4.13 -26.15 4.35
N MET A 246 3.38 -26.51 3.29
CA MET A 246 3.93 -26.72 1.95
C MET A 246 4.32 -25.41 1.25
N THR A 247 3.81 -24.29 1.75
CA THR A 247 4.19 -22.94 1.35
C THR A 247 4.56 -22.12 2.58
N ARG A 248 5.36 -21.08 2.40
CA ARG A 248 5.78 -20.18 3.49
C ARG A 248 4.61 -19.55 4.23
N ASN A 249 3.57 -19.17 3.49
CA ASN A 249 2.32 -18.63 4.00
C ASN A 249 1.17 -19.14 3.11
N THR A 250 -0.05 -19.00 3.59
CA THR A 250 -1.26 -19.13 2.76
C THR A 250 -1.59 -17.77 2.16
N LEU A 251 -1.42 -17.62 0.85
CA LEU A 251 -1.79 -16.40 0.14
C LEU A 251 -3.32 -16.29 0.08
N ASP A 252 -3.88 -15.35 0.82
CA ASP A 252 -5.33 -15.16 0.96
C ASP A 252 -5.87 -14.27 -0.18
N LEU A 253 -6.13 -14.86 -1.34
CA LEU A 253 -6.70 -14.12 -2.47
C LEU A 253 -8.17 -13.72 -2.24
N ASN A 254 -8.89 -14.35 -1.30
CA ASN A 254 -10.22 -13.88 -0.89
C ASN A 254 -10.16 -12.47 -0.29
N ALA A 255 -9.01 -12.10 0.33
CA ALA A 255 -8.83 -10.77 0.88
C ALA A 255 -8.96 -9.66 -0.18
N VAL A 256 -8.61 -9.93 -1.45
CA VAL A 256 -8.65 -8.92 -2.52
C VAL A 256 -10.08 -8.39 -2.74
N PRO A 257 -11.08 -9.21 -3.14
CA PRO A 257 -12.44 -8.72 -3.35
C PRO A 257 -13.09 -8.24 -2.04
N VAL A 258 -12.76 -8.83 -0.88
CA VAL A 258 -13.27 -8.38 0.41
C VAL A 258 -12.76 -6.97 0.72
N LEU A 259 -11.45 -6.70 0.57
CA LEU A 259 -10.89 -5.35 0.75
C LEU A 259 -11.51 -4.36 -0.24
N LYS A 260 -11.64 -4.71 -1.52
CA LYS A 260 -12.26 -3.84 -2.54
C LYS A 260 -13.72 -3.48 -2.20
N SER A 261 -14.44 -4.33 -1.47
CA SER A 261 -15.79 -4.02 -1.00
C SER A 261 -15.82 -3.12 0.24
N LEU A 262 -14.80 -3.19 1.11
CA LEU A 262 -14.76 -2.50 2.39
C LEU A 262 -14.04 -1.15 2.33
N THR A 263 -13.04 -1.01 1.45
CA THR A 263 -12.19 0.18 1.37
C THR A 263 -12.10 0.72 -0.06
N HIS A 264 -11.78 2.00 -0.17
CA HIS A 264 -11.47 2.67 -1.44
C HIS A 264 -9.98 2.62 -1.80
N LEU A 265 -9.13 2.06 -0.92
CA LEU A 265 -7.68 2.00 -1.11
C LEU A 265 -7.31 0.95 -2.17
N PRO A 266 -6.24 1.18 -2.95
CA PRO A 266 -5.73 0.17 -3.86
C PRO A 266 -5.18 -1.06 -3.14
N VAL A 267 -5.37 -2.23 -3.73
CA VAL A 267 -4.98 -3.53 -3.18
C VAL A 267 -3.91 -4.17 -4.06
N LEU A 268 -2.79 -4.49 -3.48
CA LEU A 268 -1.65 -5.16 -4.09
C LEU A 268 -1.56 -6.62 -3.59
N VAL A 269 -1.10 -7.52 -4.45
CA VAL A 269 -0.80 -8.91 -4.09
C VAL A 269 0.70 -9.17 -4.25
N ASP A 270 1.30 -9.79 -3.23
CA ASP A 270 2.71 -10.21 -3.19
C ASP A 270 2.80 -11.75 -3.18
N PRO A 271 2.86 -12.39 -4.37
CA PRO A 271 2.91 -13.85 -4.46
C PRO A 271 4.27 -14.42 -4.05
N SER A 272 5.37 -13.66 -4.13
CA SER A 272 6.69 -14.11 -3.71
C SER A 272 6.69 -14.44 -2.22
N HIS A 273 6.40 -13.46 -1.36
CA HIS A 273 6.30 -13.69 0.08
C HIS A 273 5.08 -14.56 0.47
N GLY A 274 4.01 -14.52 -0.32
CA GLY A 274 2.82 -15.32 -0.09
C GLY A 274 3.11 -16.82 -0.18
N THR A 275 3.84 -17.23 -1.20
CA THR A 275 4.16 -18.63 -1.45
C THR A 275 5.50 -19.07 -0.85
N GLY A 276 6.52 -18.19 -0.86
CA GLY A 276 7.90 -18.53 -0.48
C GLY A 276 8.60 -19.46 -1.46
N ARG A 277 8.06 -19.60 -2.70
CA ARG A 277 8.55 -20.54 -3.71
C ARG A 277 8.43 -19.92 -5.11
N TRP A 278 9.56 -19.81 -5.81
CA TRP A 278 9.62 -19.19 -7.14
C TRP A 278 8.69 -19.83 -8.19
N ASP A 279 8.54 -21.16 -8.14
CA ASP A 279 7.72 -21.93 -9.09
C ASP A 279 6.22 -21.63 -8.94
N LEU A 280 5.78 -21.11 -7.80
CA LEU A 280 4.39 -20.73 -7.52
C LEU A 280 4.11 -19.23 -7.75
N VAL A 281 5.13 -18.40 -7.95
CA VAL A 281 4.94 -16.94 -8.12
C VAL A 281 4.10 -16.62 -9.35
N ILE A 282 4.40 -17.21 -10.51
CA ILE A 282 3.66 -16.92 -11.75
C ILE A 282 2.20 -17.36 -11.65
N PRO A 283 1.85 -18.59 -11.25
CA PRO A 283 0.46 -18.99 -11.05
C PRO A 283 -0.32 -18.07 -10.11
N MET A 284 0.30 -17.70 -8.98
CA MET A 284 -0.37 -16.86 -7.99
C MET A 284 -0.44 -15.38 -8.37
N ALA A 285 0.51 -14.88 -9.17
CA ALA A 285 0.41 -13.56 -9.77
C ALA A 285 -0.80 -13.46 -10.73
N ARG A 286 -0.99 -14.45 -11.61
CA ARG A 286 -2.18 -14.54 -12.48
C ARG A 286 -3.47 -14.57 -11.66
N ALA A 287 -3.50 -15.40 -10.62
CA ALA A 287 -4.67 -15.51 -9.75
C ALA A 287 -4.95 -14.21 -9.00
N GLY A 288 -3.92 -13.48 -8.56
CA GLY A 288 -4.06 -12.15 -7.94
C GLY A 288 -4.67 -11.12 -8.89
N VAL A 289 -4.22 -11.10 -10.16
CA VAL A 289 -4.80 -10.25 -11.20
C VAL A 289 -6.27 -10.62 -11.46
N ALA A 290 -6.58 -11.92 -11.58
CA ALA A 290 -7.94 -12.40 -11.77
C ALA A 290 -8.85 -12.08 -10.56
N ALA A 291 -8.32 -12.06 -9.35
CA ALA A 291 -9.04 -11.66 -8.13
C ALA A 291 -9.32 -10.14 -8.05
N GLY A 292 -8.70 -9.33 -8.92
CA GLY A 292 -8.96 -7.89 -9.04
C GLY A 292 -7.97 -6.99 -8.30
N CYS A 293 -6.72 -7.42 -8.08
CA CYS A 293 -5.70 -6.56 -7.50
C CYS A 293 -5.36 -5.37 -8.41
N ASP A 294 -4.88 -4.28 -7.81
CA ASP A 294 -4.46 -3.06 -8.51
C ASP A 294 -2.96 -3.05 -8.81
N ALA A 295 -2.20 -3.92 -8.13
CA ALA A 295 -0.78 -4.07 -8.37
C ALA A 295 -0.28 -5.45 -7.92
N LEU A 296 0.91 -5.82 -8.40
CA LEU A 296 1.68 -6.99 -7.96
C LEU A 296 3.03 -6.55 -7.41
N MET A 297 3.56 -7.30 -6.44
CA MET A 297 4.96 -7.18 -5.98
C MET A 297 5.66 -8.51 -6.18
N VAL A 298 6.81 -8.50 -6.86
CA VAL A 298 7.54 -9.72 -7.23
C VAL A 298 9.03 -9.56 -6.90
N GLU A 299 9.60 -10.57 -6.29
CA GLU A 299 11.05 -10.64 -6.09
C GLU A 299 11.75 -11.16 -7.34
N VAL A 300 12.76 -10.42 -7.79
CA VAL A 300 13.59 -10.75 -8.96
C VAL A 300 15.06 -10.64 -8.57
N HIS A 301 15.82 -11.68 -8.83
CA HIS A 301 17.25 -11.73 -8.54
C HIS A 301 18.02 -12.32 -9.73
N ASN A 302 19.19 -11.78 -10.05
CA ASN A 302 20.03 -12.27 -11.16
C ASN A 302 20.63 -13.66 -10.89
N ASN A 303 20.87 -13.98 -9.63
CA ASN A 303 21.39 -15.30 -9.18
C ASN A 303 20.78 -15.69 -7.83
N PRO A 304 19.54 -16.23 -7.79
CA PRO A 304 18.82 -16.55 -6.55
C PRO A 304 19.58 -17.48 -5.60
N GLU A 305 20.40 -18.39 -6.11
CA GLU A 305 21.19 -19.33 -5.30
C GLU A 305 22.25 -18.62 -4.44
N GLN A 306 22.69 -17.42 -4.83
CA GLN A 306 23.68 -16.62 -4.12
C GLN A 306 23.06 -15.41 -3.41
N ALA A 307 21.73 -15.29 -3.42
CA ALA A 307 21.03 -14.17 -2.79
C ALA A 307 21.29 -14.12 -1.27
N PHE A 308 21.58 -12.93 -0.74
CA PHE A 308 21.74 -12.73 0.70
C PHE A 308 20.42 -12.85 1.45
N SER A 309 19.28 -12.84 0.74
CA SER A 309 17.94 -12.94 1.31
C SER A 309 16.95 -13.48 0.30
N ASP A 310 16.09 -14.42 0.77
CA ASP A 310 14.86 -14.89 0.10
C ASP A 310 15.07 -15.35 -1.37
N GLY A 311 16.19 -16.01 -1.66
CA GLY A 311 16.48 -16.55 -2.99
C GLY A 311 15.46 -17.59 -3.46
N GLU A 312 14.90 -18.39 -2.54
CA GLU A 312 13.94 -19.46 -2.84
C GLU A 312 12.64 -18.97 -3.47
N GLU A 313 12.26 -17.72 -3.22
CA GLU A 313 11.03 -17.09 -3.74
C GLU A 313 11.29 -16.09 -4.88
N SER A 314 12.56 -15.87 -5.24
CA SER A 314 12.96 -14.91 -6.26
C SER A 314 12.93 -15.53 -7.65
N LEU A 315 12.35 -14.80 -8.61
CA LEU A 315 12.43 -15.14 -10.03
C LEU A 315 13.76 -14.67 -10.62
N ILE A 316 14.31 -15.45 -11.55
CA ILE A 316 15.33 -14.91 -12.47
C ILE A 316 14.65 -13.97 -13.50
N PRO A 317 15.40 -13.00 -14.10
CA PRO A 317 14.83 -12.04 -15.04
C PRO A 317 14.04 -12.66 -16.19
N ASP A 318 14.46 -13.77 -16.75
CA ASP A 318 13.74 -14.45 -17.85
C ASP A 318 12.38 -15.02 -17.39
N LYS A 319 12.30 -15.49 -16.15
CA LYS A 319 11.00 -15.91 -15.55
C LYS A 319 10.11 -14.72 -15.25
N PHE A 320 10.70 -13.57 -14.92
CA PHE A 320 9.92 -12.34 -14.78
C PHE A 320 9.36 -11.86 -16.13
N ASP A 321 10.12 -11.96 -17.23
CA ASP A 321 9.63 -11.68 -18.57
C ASP A 321 8.42 -12.58 -18.89
N GLN A 322 8.50 -13.89 -18.57
CA GLN A 322 7.38 -14.82 -18.70
C GLN A 322 6.17 -14.38 -17.88
N LEU A 323 6.37 -14.03 -16.58
CA LEU A 323 5.31 -13.54 -15.70
C LEU A 323 4.58 -12.35 -16.33
N MET A 324 5.31 -11.34 -16.81
CA MET A 324 4.75 -10.15 -17.42
C MET A 324 3.89 -10.48 -18.65
N GLY A 325 4.34 -11.42 -19.49
CA GLY A 325 3.57 -11.91 -20.64
C GLY A 325 2.26 -12.61 -20.23
N GLU A 326 2.28 -13.38 -19.15
CA GLU A 326 1.11 -14.11 -18.66
C GLU A 326 0.11 -13.22 -17.93
N VAL A 327 0.58 -12.29 -17.08
CA VAL A 327 -0.33 -11.37 -16.36
C VAL A 327 -1.02 -10.38 -17.30
N ARG A 328 -0.37 -9.96 -18.40
CA ARG A 328 -1.01 -9.14 -19.44
C ARG A 328 -2.24 -9.85 -20.04
N LYS A 329 -2.14 -11.14 -20.35
CA LYS A 329 -3.27 -11.93 -20.90
C LYS A 329 -4.42 -12.02 -19.91
N VAL A 330 -4.13 -12.25 -18.62
CA VAL A 330 -5.16 -12.32 -17.57
C VAL A 330 -5.79 -10.95 -17.34
N ALA A 331 -4.98 -9.88 -17.28
CA ALA A 331 -5.49 -8.52 -17.13
C ALA A 331 -6.46 -8.16 -18.27
N GLN A 332 -6.11 -8.48 -19.52
CA GLN A 332 -7.00 -8.27 -20.67
C GLN A 332 -8.33 -9.04 -20.52
N ALA A 333 -8.27 -10.29 -20.02
CA ALA A 333 -9.46 -11.11 -19.82
C ALA A 333 -10.43 -10.55 -18.77
N VAL A 334 -9.91 -9.78 -17.80
CA VAL A 334 -10.72 -9.11 -16.75
C VAL A 334 -10.94 -7.61 -17.01
N GLY A 335 -10.68 -7.14 -18.24
CA GLY A 335 -10.91 -5.75 -18.65
C GLY A 335 -9.93 -4.74 -18.05
N ARG A 336 -8.73 -5.19 -17.65
CA ARG A 336 -7.65 -4.36 -17.09
C ARG A 336 -6.43 -4.34 -18.03
N ILE A 337 -5.50 -3.46 -17.75
CA ILE A 337 -4.28 -3.26 -18.55
C ILE A 337 -3.05 -3.51 -17.67
N VAL A 338 -2.03 -4.17 -18.23
CA VAL A 338 -0.64 -4.20 -17.74
C VAL A 338 0.24 -3.77 -18.90
N VAL A 339 0.96 -2.69 -18.75
CA VAL A 339 1.83 -2.12 -19.81
C VAL A 339 3.13 -2.88 -19.93
#